data_c6665005231e6be98aa864042edac922
#
_entry.id   c6665005231e6be98aa864042edac922
#
_cell.length_a   1.000
_cell.length_b   1.000
_cell.length_c   1.000
_cell.angle_alpha   90.00
_cell.angle_beta   90.00
_cell.angle_gamma   90.00
#
_symmetry.space_group_name_H-M   'P 1'
#
loop_
_entity.id
_entity.type
_entity.pdbx_description
1 polymer ?
#
loop_
_entity_poly.entity_id
_entity_poly.type
_entity_poly.pdbx_seq_one_letter_code
_entity_poly.pdbx_strand_id
1 'polypeptide(L)'
;GFWYHTRVQFEHTDAQGRVFYAHYFRLLDQARCAYWETLGFSEDDVRQIENDTVIVHVEADYLGPAACYDLLRIAVATARLGRSSLHLDYRVVQAGNSKEICTARMVMVQVDLATETSRPWSTAFREALIRYHGPQVIQP
;
A
#
# COMPACT_ATOMS: atom_id res chain seq x y z
N GLY A 1 -14.26 -0.91 1.76
CA GLY A 1 -12.89 -0.98 1.28
C GLY A 1 -12.01 -1.90 2.09
N PHE A 2 -10.78 -2.06 1.65
CA PHE A 2 -9.82 -2.95 2.31
C PHE A 2 -9.15 -2.28 3.50
N TRP A 3 -9.10 -2.98 4.63
CA TRP A 3 -8.37 -2.59 5.84
C TRP A 3 -7.45 -3.71 6.28
N TYR A 4 -6.20 -3.40 6.51
CA TYR A 4 -5.20 -4.30 7.09
C TYR A 4 -5.07 -3.99 8.58
N HIS A 5 -5.16 -5.02 9.42
CA HIS A 5 -5.06 -4.88 10.87
C HIS A 5 -3.67 -5.31 11.34
N THR A 6 -3.03 -4.47 12.13
CA THR A 6 -1.69 -4.76 12.64
C THR A 6 -1.49 -4.14 14.01
N ARG A 7 -0.40 -4.52 14.65
CA ARG A 7 0.02 -3.97 15.94
C ARG A 7 1.41 -3.37 15.77
N VAL A 8 1.64 -2.20 16.36
CA VAL A 8 2.96 -1.59 16.41
C VAL A 8 3.89 -2.50 17.23
N GLN A 9 4.99 -2.95 16.65
CA GLN A 9 5.99 -3.76 17.34
C GLN A 9 7.05 -2.86 17.94
N PHE A 10 7.75 -3.37 18.98
CA PHE A 10 8.82 -2.62 19.62
C PHE A 10 9.87 -2.13 18.61
N GLU A 11 10.21 -2.96 17.62
CA GLU A 11 11.18 -2.61 16.57
C GLU A 11 10.77 -1.43 15.69
N HIS A 12 9.47 -1.09 15.67
CA HIS A 12 8.97 0.07 14.91
C HIS A 12 9.19 1.39 15.65
N THR A 13 9.54 1.34 16.94
CA THR A 13 9.56 2.52 17.81
C THR A 13 10.94 3.12 17.92
N ASP A 14 10.97 4.41 18.27
CA ASP A 14 12.18 5.16 18.58
C ASP A 14 12.36 5.33 20.10
N ALA A 15 13.33 6.14 20.51
CA ALA A 15 13.61 6.40 21.92
C ALA A 15 12.45 7.07 22.66
N GLN A 16 11.48 7.65 21.95
CA GLN A 16 10.29 8.26 22.56
C GLN A 16 9.16 7.23 22.76
N GLY A 17 9.35 5.98 22.36
CA GLY A 17 8.31 4.94 22.43
C GLY A 17 7.24 5.07 21.36
N ARG A 18 7.47 5.88 20.33
CA ARG A 18 6.56 6.12 19.21
C ARG A 18 7.12 5.52 17.95
N VAL A 19 6.23 5.24 16.98
CA VAL A 19 6.67 4.76 15.68
C VAL A 19 7.61 5.78 15.06
N PHE A 20 8.81 5.33 14.70
CA PHE A 20 9.76 6.14 13.95
C PHE A 20 9.18 6.42 12.57
N TYR A 21 9.22 7.68 12.13
CA TYR A 21 8.46 8.11 10.95
C TYR A 21 8.72 7.25 9.70
N ALA A 22 9.95 6.78 9.49
CA ALA A 22 10.29 5.96 8.33
C ALA A 22 9.69 4.55 8.41
N HIS A 23 9.39 4.04 9.60
CA HIS A 23 8.84 2.70 9.78
C HIS A 23 7.37 2.59 9.35
N TYR A 24 6.67 3.72 9.17
CA TYR A 24 5.34 3.67 8.57
C TYR A 24 5.36 3.03 7.18
N PHE A 25 6.42 3.26 6.41
CA PHE A 25 6.53 2.64 5.07
C PHE A 25 6.60 1.12 5.14
N ARG A 26 7.19 0.55 6.19
CA ARG A 26 7.18 -0.91 6.40
C ARG A 26 5.76 -1.41 6.63
N LEU A 27 4.98 -0.68 7.42
CA LEU A 27 3.58 -1.03 7.68
C LEU A 27 2.74 -0.88 6.40
N LEU A 28 2.98 0.15 5.61
CA LEU A 28 2.30 0.33 4.32
C LEU A 28 2.63 -0.79 3.35
N ASP A 29 3.88 -1.26 3.31
CA ASP A 29 4.28 -2.38 2.45
C ASP A 29 3.56 -3.68 2.84
N GLN A 30 3.45 -3.95 4.14
CA GLN A 30 2.71 -5.11 4.62
C GLN A 30 1.23 -5.03 4.21
N ALA A 31 0.63 -3.86 4.37
CA ALA A 31 -0.76 -3.62 4.00
C ALA A 31 -0.98 -3.79 2.49
N ARG A 32 -0.04 -3.31 1.68
CA ARG A 32 -0.11 -3.46 0.22
C ARG A 32 -0.10 -4.94 -0.19
N CYS A 33 0.79 -5.74 0.37
CA CYS A 33 0.85 -7.17 0.05
C CYS A 33 -0.45 -7.88 0.45
N ALA A 34 -1.00 -7.57 1.62
CA ALA A 34 -2.29 -8.11 2.04
C ALA A 34 -3.43 -7.65 1.11
N TYR A 35 -3.33 -6.44 0.58
CA TYR A 35 -4.28 -5.92 -0.39
C TYR A 35 -4.29 -6.75 -1.68
N TRP A 36 -3.10 -7.11 -2.22
CA TRP A 36 -3.03 -8.00 -3.38
C TRP A 36 -3.71 -9.35 -3.12
N GLU A 37 -3.47 -9.93 -1.95
CA GLU A 37 -4.11 -11.20 -1.56
C GLU A 37 -5.63 -11.08 -1.52
N THR A 38 -6.16 -9.98 -1.01
CA THR A 38 -7.60 -9.71 -0.98
C THR A 38 -8.21 -9.63 -2.38
N LEU A 39 -7.43 -9.20 -3.37
CA LEU A 39 -7.86 -9.18 -4.76
C LEU A 39 -7.87 -10.57 -5.41
N GLY A 40 -7.42 -11.60 -4.70
CA GLY A 40 -7.41 -12.98 -5.18
C GLY A 40 -6.08 -13.49 -5.69
N PHE A 41 -5.00 -12.73 -5.52
CA PHE A 41 -3.68 -13.15 -5.96
C PHE A 41 -3.05 -14.11 -4.97
N SER A 42 -2.38 -15.15 -5.49
CA SER A 42 -1.61 -16.13 -4.70
C SER A 42 -0.33 -15.50 -4.18
N GLU A 43 0.35 -16.20 -3.26
CA GLU A 43 1.66 -15.76 -2.77
C GLU A 43 2.66 -15.57 -3.91
N ASP A 44 2.68 -16.48 -4.88
CA ASP A 44 3.57 -16.39 -6.04
C ASP A 44 3.22 -15.19 -6.91
N ASP A 45 1.93 -14.91 -7.10
CA ASP A 45 1.47 -13.72 -7.83
C ASP A 45 1.91 -12.45 -7.12
N VAL A 46 1.81 -12.41 -5.79
CA VAL A 46 2.24 -11.23 -5.00
C VAL A 46 3.74 -11.00 -5.18
N ARG A 47 4.54 -12.06 -5.09
CA ARG A 47 5.99 -11.94 -5.33
C ARG A 47 6.27 -11.39 -6.72
N GLN A 48 5.55 -11.87 -7.74
CA GLN A 48 5.74 -11.43 -9.12
C GLN A 48 5.35 -9.96 -9.29
N ILE A 49 4.21 -9.56 -8.73
CA ILE A 49 3.77 -8.16 -8.76
C ILE A 49 4.83 -7.25 -8.13
N GLU A 50 5.29 -7.59 -6.93
CA GLU A 50 6.27 -6.78 -6.20
C GLU A 50 7.63 -6.77 -6.88
N ASN A 51 8.05 -7.88 -7.47
CA ASN A 51 9.33 -7.95 -8.18
C ASN A 51 9.34 -7.15 -9.47
N ASP A 52 8.19 -7.02 -10.13
CA ASP A 52 8.10 -6.37 -11.44
C ASP A 52 7.67 -4.90 -11.34
N THR A 53 7.60 -4.35 -10.15
CA THR A 53 7.23 -2.94 -9.96
C THR A 53 8.31 -2.17 -9.23
N VAL A 54 8.37 -0.87 -9.54
CA VAL A 54 9.20 0.07 -8.79
C VAL A 54 8.32 1.18 -8.26
N ILE A 55 8.70 1.70 -7.08
CA ILE A 55 8.04 2.86 -6.50
C ILE A 55 8.76 4.09 -7.03
N VAL A 56 8.02 4.96 -7.71
CA VAL A 56 8.58 6.18 -8.33
C VAL A 56 8.25 7.43 -7.54
N HIS A 57 7.26 7.37 -6.67
CA HIS A 57 6.89 8.51 -5.82
C HIS A 57 6.19 8.00 -4.57
N VAL A 58 6.49 8.62 -3.43
CA VAL A 58 5.74 8.42 -2.20
C VAL A 58 5.70 9.73 -1.43
N GLU A 59 4.55 10.04 -0.86
CA GLU A 59 4.36 11.18 0.03
C GLU A 59 3.53 10.75 1.23
N ALA A 60 3.77 11.36 2.37
CA ALA A 60 3.06 11.02 3.59
C ALA A 60 2.88 12.26 4.47
N ASP A 61 1.73 12.31 5.14
CA ASP A 61 1.44 13.31 6.16
C ASP A 61 1.31 12.59 7.50
N TYR A 62 2.06 13.03 8.50
CA TYR A 62 2.03 12.48 9.84
C TYR A 62 1.10 13.33 10.70
N LEU A 63 -0.04 12.76 11.08
CA LEU A 63 -1.13 13.49 11.72
C LEU A 63 -1.22 13.28 13.23
N GLY A 64 -0.59 12.21 13.72
CA GLY A 64 -0.57 11.90 15.14
C GLY A 64 0.38 10.75 15.45
N PRO A 65 0.68 10.53 16.74
CA PRO A 65 1.60 9.48 17.14
C PRO A 65 0.92 8.11 17.27
N ALA A 66 1.70 7.06 17.08
CA ALA A 66 1.34 5.72 17.48
C ALA A 66 2.45 5.17 18.37
N ALA A 67 2.09 4.46 19.41
CA ALA A 67 3.00 3.93 20.43
C ALA A 67 3.14 2.42 20.31
N CYS A 68 4.16 1.88 20.99
CA CYS A 68 4.40 0.44 21.06
C CYS A 68 3.12 -0.30 21.48
N TYR A 69 2.81 -1.36 20.75
CA TYR A 69 1.63 -2.24 20.92
C TYR A 69 0.28 -1.62 20.60
N ASP A 70 0.23 -0.39 20.10
CA ASP A 70 -1.03 0.15 19.57
C ASP A 70 -1.54 -0.73 18.44
N LEU A 71 -2.86 -0.95 18.43
CA LEU A 71 -3.54 -1.64 17.33
C LEU A 71 -3.91 -0.60 16.27
N LEU A 72 -3.49 -0.86 15.04
CA LEU A 72 -3.72 0.02 13.90
C LEU A 72 -4.54 -0.67 12.82
N ARG A 73 -5.29 0.13 12.07
CA ARG A 73 -5.89 -0.31 10.81
C ARG A 73 -5.32 0.54 9.68
N ILE A 74 -5.00 -0.10 8.57
CA ILE A 74 -4.44 0.57 7.41
C ILE A 74 -5.35 0.30 6.22
N ALA A 75 -5.94 1.37 5.68
CA ALA A 75 -6.70 1.29 4.44
C ALA A 75 -5.75 1.39 3.26
N VAL A 76 -5.98 0.56 2.26
CA VAL A 76 -5.29 0.65 0.97
C VAL A 76 -6.36 0.69 -0.11
N ALA A 77 -6.25 1.65 -1.01
CA ALA A 77 -7.17 1.76 -2.13
C ALA A 77 -6.42 2.20 -3.38
N THR A 78 -6.87 1.71 -4.53
CA THR A 78 -6.39 2.17 -5.82
C THR A 78 -7.11 3.48 -6.16
N ALA A 79 -6.33 4.57 -6.24
CA ALA A 79 -6.85 5.86 -6.66
C ALA A 79 -6.90 5.98 -8.19
N ARG A 80 -5.92 5.37 -8.88
CA ARG A 80 -5.83 5.45 -10.33
C ARG A 80 -5.04 4.26 -10.88
N LEU A 81 -5.57 3.64 -11.91
CA LEU A 81 -4.91 2.57 -12.67
C LEU A 81 -4.60 3.09 -14.07
N GLY A 82 -3.32 3.33 -14.37
CA GLY A 82 -2.84 3.71 -15.70
C GLY A 82 -2.45 2.50 -16.54
N ARG A 83 -1.80 2.74 -17.66
CA ARG A 83 -1.29 1.67 -18.52
C ARG A 83 -0.22 0.84 -17.79
N SER A 84 0.76 1.51 -17.19
CA SER A 84 1.87 0.90 -16.44
C SER A 84 2.02 1.46 -15.03
N SER A 85 1.26 2.50 -14.67
CA SER A 85 1.30 3.14 -13.37
C SER A 85 0.11 2.75 -12.51
N LEU A 86 0.31 2.83 -11.20
CA LEU A 86 -0.74 2.59 -10.20
C LEU A 86 -0.55 3.59 -9.07
N HIS A 87 -1.62 4.30 -8.76
CA HIS A 87 -1.64 5.23 -7.63
C HIS A 87 -2.43 4.60 -6.49
N LEU A 88 -1.78 4.46 -5.33
CA LEU A 88 -2.40 3.92 -4.12
C LEU A 88 -2.54 5.01 -3.08
N ASP A 89 -3.70 5.04 -2.43
CA ASP A 89 -3.95 5.88 -1.26
C ASP A 89 -3.97 5.00 -0.01
N TYR A 90 -3.33 5.49 1.05
CA TYR A 90 -3.24 4.81 2.34
C TYR A 90 -3.78 5.71 3.45
N ARG A 91 -4.45 5.09 4.42
CA ARG A 91 -4.79 5.74 5.68
C ARG A 91 -4.44 4.82 6.82
N VAL A 92 -3.71 5.34 7.79
CA VAL A 92 -3.37 4.64 9.04
C VAL A 92 -4.17 5.28 10.17
N VAL A 93 -4.96 4.48 10.89
CA VAL A 93 -5.78 4.95 12.01
C VAL A 93 -5.59 4.04 13.21
N GLN A 94 -5.83 4.60 14.41
CA GLN A 94 -5.96 3.78 15.62
C GLN A 94 -7.19 2.88 15.49
N ALA A 95 -7.04 1.59 15.80
CA ALA A 95 -8.14 0.64 15.62
C ALA A 95 -9.32 0.93 16.54
N GLY A 96 -9.06 1.42 17.75
CA GLY A 96 -10.11 1.60 18.76
C GLY A 96 -11.00 2.81 18.54
N ASN A 97 -10.44 3.94 18.10
CA ASN A 97 -11.16 5.21 17.99
C ASN A 97 -11.12 5.85 16.61
N SER A 98 -10.50 5.19 15.65
CA SER A 98 -10.33 5.66 14.27
C SER A 98 -9.59 7.00 14.15
N LYS A 99 -8.80 7.36 15.16
CA LYS A 99 -7.99 8.57 15.11
C LYS A 99 -6.93 8.44 14.01
N GLU A 100 -6.85 9.43 13.14
CA GLU A 100 -5.90 9.40 12.04
C GLU A 100 -4.47 9.60 12.53
N ILE A 101 -3.58 8.73 12.06
CA ILE A 101 -2.17 8.70 12.41
C ILE A 101 -1.31 9.17 11.24
N CYS A 102 -1.62 8.66 10.04
CA CYS A 102 -0.82 8.93 8.84
C CYS A 102 -1.70 8.75 7.61
N THR A 103 -1.50 9.60 6.61
CA THR A 103 -2.02 9.38 5.27
C THR A 103 -0.85 9.36 4.31
N ALA A 104 -0.98 8.59 3.23
CA ALA A 104 0.10 8.50 2.24
C ALA A 104 -0.47 8.26 0.85
N ARG A 105 0.31 8.65 -0.13
CA ARG A 105 0.06 8.35 -1.54
C ARG A 105 1.33 7.78 -2.14
N MET A 106 1.17 6.72 -2.93
CA MET A 106 2.29 6.04 -3.57
C MET A 106 1.99 5.85 -5.04
N VAL A 107 3.00 6.05 -5.88
CA VAL A 107 2.92 5.74 -7.31
C VAL A 107 3.89 4.62 -7.61
N MET A 108 3.36 3.54 -8.20
CA MET A 108 4.13 2.37 -8.62
C MET A 108 4.07 2.25 -10.14
N VAL A 109 5.12 1.71 -10.73
CA VAL A 109 5.19 1.48 -12.18
C VAL A 109 5.63 0.05 -12.43
N GLN A 110 4.89 -0.65 -13.30
CA GLN A 110 5.27 -1.96 -13.81
C GLN A 110 6.43 -1.80 -14.77
N VAL A 111 7.49 -2.57 -14.58
CA VAL A 111 8.71 -2.46 -15.39
C VAL A 111 9.22 -3.82 -15.83
N ASP A 112 9.95 -3.82 -16.93
CA ASP A 112 10.87 -4.88 -17.30
C ASP A 112 12.23 -4.52 -16.72
N LEU A 113 12.68 -5.26 -15.71
CA LEU A 113 13.92 -4.95 -15.00
C LEU A 113 15.15 -5.14 -15.88
N ALA A 114 15.10 -6.04 -16.87
CA ALA A 114 16.24 -6.28 -17.75
C ALA A 114 16.51 -5.09 -18.67
N THR A 115 15.47 -4.41 -19.12
CA THR A 115 15.58 -3.27 -20.04
C THR A 115 15.38 -1.92 -19.34
N GLU A 116 14.94 -1.93 -18.07
CA GLU A 116 14.60 -0.74 -17.29
C GLU A 116 13.52 0.12 -17.96
N THR A 117 12.62 -0.52 -18.69
CA THR A 117 11.52 0.17 -19.37
C THR A 117 10.18 -0.21 -18.76
N SER A 118 9.22 0.72 -18.79
CA SER A 118 7.86 0.44 -18.33
C SER A 118 7.16 -0.54 -19.27
N ARG A 119 6.25 -1.33 -18.70
CA ARG A 119 5.38 -2.23 -19.46
C ARG A 119 3.98 -2.19 -18.89
N PRO A 120 2.96 -2.54 -19.69
CA PRO A 120 1.58 -2.50 -19.19
C PRO A 120 1.34 -3.56 -18.12
N TRP A 121 0.44 -3.26 -17.19
CA TRP A 121 -0.08 -4.25 -16.24
C TRP A 121 -0.72 -5.41 -17.02
N SER A 122 -0.61 -6.60 -16.47
CA SER A 122 -1.27 -7.78 -17.07
C SER A 122 -2.78 -7.60 -17.08
N THR A 123 -3.44 -8.31 -18.01
CA THR A 123 -4.91 -8.33 -18.08
C THR A 123 -5.51 -8.82 -16.76
N ALA A 124 -4.93 -9.85 -16.17
CA ALA A 124 -5.41 -10.40 -14.89
C ALA A 124 -5.34 -9.38 -13.77
N PHE A 125 -4.25 -8.60 -13.69
CA PHE A 125 -4.08 -7.55 -12.70
C PHE A 125 -5.13 -6.44 -12.88
N ARG A 126 -5.29 -5.96 -14.11
CA ARG A 126 -6.27 -4.92 -14.43
C ARG A 126 -7.68 -5.35 -14.09
N GLU A 127 -8.05 -6.56 -14.49
CA GLU A 127 -9.39 -7.09 -14.24
C GLU A 127 -9.67 -7.25 -12.75
N ALA A 128 -8.68 -7.68 -11.97
CA ALA A 128 -8.83 -7.82 -10.52
C ALA A 128 -9.12 -6.46 -9.86
N LEU A 129 -8.39 -5.42 -10.22
CA LEU A 129 -8.60 -4.07 -9.69
C LEU A 129 -9.95 -3.49 -10.11
N ILE A 130 -10.33 -3.67 -11.37
CA ILE A 130 -11.62 -3.19 -11.89
C ILE A 130 -12.76 -3.93 -11.19
N ARG A 131 -12.64 -5.23 -11.02
CA ARG A 131 -13.67 -6.04 -10.34
C ARG A 131 -13.86 -5.61 -8.89
N TYR A 132 -12.78 -5.26 -8.21
CA TYR A 132 -12.83 -4.86 -6.79
C TYR A 132 -13.33 -3.42 -6.61
N HIS A 133 -12.85 -2.49 -7.41
CA HIS A 133 -13.13 -1.06 -7.25
C HIS A 133 -14.15 -0.49 -8.23
N GLY A 134 -14.41 -1.18 -9.35
CA GLY A 134 -15.21 -0.67 -10.45
C GLY A 134 -14.34 0.02 -11.51
N PRO A 135 -14.92 0.30 -12.71
CA PRO A 135 -14.16 0.81 -13.85
C PRO A 135 -13.66 2.25 -13.70
N GLN A 136 -14.14 2.99 -12.71
CA GLN A 136 -13.73 4.38 -12.51
C GLN A 136 -12.27 4.52 -12.09
N VAL A 137 -11.59 3.44 -11.65
CA VAL A 137 -10.16 3.49 -11.31
C VAL A 137 -9.28 3.69 -12.55
N ILE A 138 -9.79 3.34 -13.75
CA ILE A 138 -9.09 3.58 -15.00
C ILE A 138 -9.29 5.05 -15.35
N GLN A 139 -8.17 5.76 -15.49
CA GLN A 139 -8.20 7.15 -15.95
C GLN A 139 -7.24 7.32 -17.11
N PRO A 140 -7.65 8.13 -18.10
CA PRO A 140 -6.79 8.42 -19.24
C PRO A 140 -5.50 9.13 -18.85
#